data_a5160f9c0a2ef001a50d79494e754c0d
#
_entry.id   a5160f9c0a2ef001a50d79494e754c0d
#
_cell.length_a   1.000
_cell.length_b   1.000
_cell.length_c   1.000
_cell.angle_alpha   90.00
_cell.angle_beta   90.00
_cell.angle_gamma   90.00
#
_symmetry.space_group_name_H-M   'P 1'
#
loop_
_entity.id
_entity.type
_entity.pdbx_description
1 polymer ?
#
loop_
_entity_poly.entity_id
_entity_poly.type
_entity_poly.pdbx_seq_one_letter_code
_entity_poly.pdbx_strand_id
1 'polypeptide(L)'
;MNLPRPFSYILIVGLLVFYVVTWRTAPFEKADFVGFYASARLWQSGQNPYDREPQCRLQSTIRADLCMPYAHPPVLLPLFALISNEDYRASYNRWCLVLLIVLAGCAWVAYRISGSFVSALFAVLFYPVFISITQGNVSPFLLLSTLLWLMLLKEKRDLWAGIALSLTVAKPQLALLLAPPLFFCNRKAFWGFCIGATTLVLMSFALVGMEGFKSLVNTLLDMLRDKEPATDAAKMYSVTGLLARAGLSRVLVWPVFVGAIVALSLLWRRRFNLNTQMFGVVLALFAVPHLFMHDVSLLAIPLLLIRPAGPILASCALLVGQSLGVGYAVFYLLLIALGVFCLTADRRFRLSAGRSIK
;
A
#
# COMPACT_ATOMS: atom_id res chain seq x y z
N MET A 1 -8.06 22.32 -13.92
CA MET A 1 -8.05 22.12 -15.38
C MET A 1 -8.68 20.77 -15.69
N ASN A 2 -9.73 20.71 -16.47
CA ASN A 2 -10.21 19.46 -17.03
C ASN A 2 -9.43 19.23 -18.32
N LEU A 3 -8.68 18.14 -18.39
CA LEU A 3 -8.07 17.74 -19.65
C LEU A 3 -9.19 17.50 -20.68
N PRO A 4 -9.03 17.95 -21.92
CA PRO A 4 -9.95 17.59 -22.99
C PRO A 4 -10.09 16.07 -23.08
N ARG A 5 -11.29 15.56 -23.28
CA ARG A 5 -11.55 14.10 -23.34
C ARG A 5 -10.60 13.36 -24.29
N PRO A 6 -10.33 13.82 -25.52
CA PRO A 6 -9.41 13.13 -26.40
C PRO A 6 -7.99 13.00 -25.83
N PHE A 7 -7.49 14.04 -25.16
CA PHE A 7 -6.17 14.01 -24.53
C PHE A 7 -6.08 13.02 -23.38
N SER A 8 -7.16 12.87 -22.59
CA SER A 8 -7.24 11.85 -21.52
C SER A 8 -7.15 10.44 -22.10
N TYR A 9 -7.81 10.17 -23.24
CA TYR A 9 -7.74 8.85 -23.88
C TYR A 9 -6.35 8.56 -24.44
N ILE A 10 -5.69 9.54 -25.07
CA ILE A 10 -4.31 9.40 -25.57
C ILE A 10 -3.36 9.02 -24.43
N LEU A 11 -3.48 9.70 -23.28
CA LEU A 11 -2.67 9.39 -22.10
C LEU A 11 -2.95 7.99 -21.52
N ILE A 12 -4.21 7.56 -21.50
CA ILE A 12 -4.59 6.20 -21.07
C ILE A 12 -3.95 5.17 -22.00
N VAL A 13 -4.12 5.34 -23.30
CA VAL A 13 -3.58 4.41 -24.29
C VAL A 13 -2.05 4.38 -24.21
N GLY A 14 -1.40 5.54 -24.10
CA GLY A 14 0.05 5.64 -23.95
C GLY A 14 0.57 4.91 -22.71
N LEU A 15 -0.08 5.08 -21.55
CA LEU A 15 0.27 4.35 -20.34
C LEU A 15 0.03 2.84 -20.48
N LEU A 16 -1.09 2.42 -21.06
CA LEU A 16 -1.37 1.00 -21.29
C LEU A 16 -0.34 0.35 -22.19
N VAL A 17 0.03 1.00 -23.30
CA VAL A 17 1.10 0.51 -24.19
C VAL A 17 2.42 0.42 -23.44
N PHE A 18 2.80 1.46 -22.69
CA PHE A 18 4.00 1.46 -21.87
C PHE A 18 3.99 0.29 -20.86
N TYR A 19 2.86 0.06 -20.19
CA TYR A 19 2.74 -1.02 -19.21
C TYR A 19 2.81 -2.40 -19.84
N VAL A 20 2.17 -2.61 -21.00
CA VAL A 20 2.27 -3.88 -21.74
C VAL A 20 3.70 -4.17 -22.20
N VAL A 21 4.40 -3.15 -22.74
CA VAL A 21 5.80 -3.30 -23.17
C VAL A 21 6.69 -3.61 -21.95
N THR A 22 6.56 -2.82 -20.88
CA THR A 22 7.36 -3.01 -19.66
C THR A 22 7.07 -4.38 -19.01
N TRP A 23 5.80 -4.82 -18.99
CA TRP A 23 5.43 -6.14 -18.50
C TRP A 23 6.13 -7.27 -19.25
N ARG A 24 6.17 -7.18 -20.57
CA ARG A 24 6.82 -8.22 -21.41
C ARG A 24 8.32 -8.26 -21.24
N THR A 25 8.95 -7.15 -20.86
CA THR A 25 10.40 -7.04 -20.67
C THR A 25 10.85 -7.16 -19.20
N ALA A 26 9.92 -7.08 -18.26
CA ALA A 26 10.24 -7.18 -16.84
C ALA A 26 10.67 -8.61 -16.48
N PRO A 27 11.82 -8.76 -15.80
CA PRO A 27 12.27 -10.07 -15.34
C PRO A 27 11.40 -10.54 -14.17
N PHE A 28 10.52 -11.53 -14.41
CA PHE A 28 9.61 -12.07 -13.40
C PHE A 28 10.35 -12.78 -12.24
N GLU A 29 11.60 -13.20 -12.45
CA GLU A 29 12.45 -13.78 -11.42
C GLU A 29 12.92 -12.77 -10.36
N LYS A 30 12.71 -11.48 -10.59
CA LYS A 30 13.04 -10.39 -9.65
C LYS A 30 11.82 -9.90 -8.85
N ALA A 31 10.66 -10.52 -9.06
CA ALA A 31 9.44 -10.12 -8.39
C ALA A 31 9.45 -10.47 -6.89
N ASP A 32 8.80 -9.65 -6.06
CA ASP A 32 8.59 -9.93 -4.63
C ASP A 32 7.83 -11.25 -4.41
N PHE A 33 7.07 -11.67 -5.43
CA PHE A 33 6.32 -12.93 -5.42
C PHE A 33 7.22 -14.15 -5.18
N VAL A 34 8.51 -14.09 -5.46
CA VAL A 34 9.46 -15.19 -5.17
C VAL A 34 9.42 -15.58 -3.68
N GLY A 35 9.41 -14.58 -2.78
CA GLY A 35 9.31 -14.82 -1.34
C GLY A 35 7.95 -15.44 -0.96
N PHE A 36 6.84 -14.97 -1.55
CA PHE A 36 5.50 -15.51 -1.31
C PHE A 36 5.35 -16.94 -1.81
N TYR A 37 5.87 -17.20 -3.01
CA TYR A 37 5.90 -18.54 -3.60
C TYR A 37 6.69 -19.51 -2.73
N ALA A 38 7.92 -19.16 -2.34
CA ALA A 38 8.75 -20.02 -1.51
C ALA A 38 8.08 -20.35 -0.18
N SER A 39 7.49 -19.37 0.50
CA SER A 39 6.74 -19.57 1.75
C SER A 39 5.53 -20.46 1.59
N ALA A 40 4.76 -20.28 0.51
CA ALA A 40 3.61 -21.10 0.22
C ALA A 40 4.01 -22.58 -0.03
N ARG A 41 5.10 -22.82 -0.77
CA ARG A 41 5.63 -24.16 -1.05
C ARG A 41 6.13 -24.84 0.22
N LEU A 42 6.84 -24.11 1.10
CA LEU A 42 7.27 -24.65 2.39
C LEU A 42 6.06 -25.00 3.27
N TRP A 43 5.08 -24.10 3.34
CA TRP A 43 3.85 -24.37 4.11
C TRP A 43 3.07 -25.58 3.59
N GLN A 44 2.95 -25.74 2.27
CA GLN A 44 2.32 -26.92 1.63
C GLN A 44 3.04 -28.23 1.99
N SER A 45 4.36 -28.19 2.18
CA SER A 45 5.17 -29.34 2.59
C SER A 45 5.23 -29.55 4.12
N GLY A 46 4.46 -28.79 4.91
CA GLY A 46 4.43 -28.87 6.36
C GLY A 46 5.67 -28.26 7.05
N GLN A 47 6.49 -27.52 6.31
CA GLN A 47 7.64 -26.80 6.86
C GLN A 47 7.25 -25.38 7.31
N ASN A 48 8.06 -24.80 8.21
CA ASN A 48 7.84 -23.45 8.66
C ASN A 48 8.12 -22.44 7.51
N PRO A 49 7.11 -21.64 7.08
CA PRO A 49 7.24 -20.72 5.95
C PRO A 49 8.18 -19.53 6.21
N TYR A 50 8.64 -19.34 7.45
CA TYR A 50 9.53 -18.25 7.85
C TYR A 50 10.98 -18.68 8.03
N ASP A 51 11.29 -19.98 7.94
CA ASP A 51 12.65 -20.47 8.12
C ASP A 51 13.56 -20.01 6.98
N ARG A 52 14.61 -19.27 7.35
CA ARG A 52 15.48 -18.56 6.42
C ARG A 52 16.18 -19.50 5.44
N GLU A 53 16.81 -20.56 5.93
CA GLU A 53 17.59 -21.46 5.10
C GLU A 53 16.75 -22.20 4.05
N PRO A 54 15.62 -22.86 4.38
CA PRO A 54 14.72 -23.45 3.38
C PRO A 54 14.18 -22.43 2.38
N GLN A 55 13.84 -21.21 2.84
CA GLN A 55 13.42 -20.10 1.99
C GLN A 55 14.47 -19.76 0.94
N CYS A 56 15.71 -19.51 1.37
CA CYS A 56 16.81 -19.16 0.46
C CYS A 56 17.12 -20.29 -0.52
N ARG A 57 17.11 -21.55 -0.05
CA ARG A 57 17.35 -22.74 -0.89
C ARG A 57 16.30 -22.84 -2.00
N LEU A 58 15.02 -22.65 -1.69
CA LEU A 58 13.95 -22.70 -2.70
C LEU A 58 14.02 -21.51 -3.66
N GLN A 59 14.28 -20.30 -3.15
CA GLN A 59 14.39 -19.11 -3.99
C GLN A 59 15.58 -19.19 -4.94
N SER A 60 16.71 -19.77 -4.50
CA SER A 60 17.90 -19.95 -5.34
C SER A 60 17.69 -20.88 -6.54
N THR A 61 16.67 -21.77 -6.51
CA THR A 61 16.28 -22.56 -7.69
C THR A 61 15.64 -21.73 -8.79
N ILE A 62 15.08 -20.57 -8.43
CA ILE A 62 14.46 -19.61 -9.38
C ILE A 62 15.55 -18.63 -9.84
N ARG A 63 16.37 -18.16 -8.90
CA ARG A 63 17.47 -17.25 -9.15
C ARG A 63 18.52 -17.35 -8.05
N ALA A 64 19.77 -17.66 -8.44
CA ALA A 64 20.87 -18.05 -7.55
C ALA A 64 21.21 -17.03 -6.43
N ASP A 65 21.01 -15.75 -6.68
CA ASP A 65 21.35 -14.66 -5.75
C ASP A 65 20.15 -14.18 -4.90
N LEU A 66 18.99 -14.86 -4.98
CA LEU A 66 17.80 -14.48 -4.23
C LEU A 66 17.72 -15.17 -2.88
N CYS A 67 17.47 -14.36 -1.86
CA CYS A 67 17.08 -14.80 -0.53
C CYS A 67 16.28 -13.69 0.16
N MET A 68 15.02 -13.52 -0.22
CA MET A 68 14.12 -12.51 0.33
C MET A 68 13.33 -13.08 1.51
N PRO A 69 13.26 -12.40 2.66
CA PRO A 69 12.46 -12.87 3.79
C PRO A 69 10.98 -12.76 3.49
N TYR A 70 10.20 -13.72 3.96
CA TYR A 70 8.74 -13.61 3.99
C TYR A 70 8.32 -12.86 5.26
N ALA A 71 7.98 -11.58 5.12
CA ALA A 71 7.64 -10.71 6.25
C ALA A 71 6.14 -10.34 6.31
N HIS A 72 5.29 -11.19 5.75
CA HIS A 72 3.85 -10.98 5.74
C HIS A 72 3.13 -11.93 6.71
N PRO A 73 1.98 -11.52 7.28
CA PRO A 73 1.19 -12.39 8.14
C PRO A 73 0.76 -13.68 7.44
N PRO A 74 0.69 -14.82 8.17
CA PRO A 74 0.36 -16.12 7.62
C PRO A 74 -1.01 -16.21 6.94
N VAL A 75 -1.93 -15.31 7.27
CA VAL A 75 -3.30 -15.30 6.73
C VAL A 75 -3.35 -15.28 5.19
N LEU A 76 -2.30 -14.83 4.52
CA LEU A 76 -2.20 -14.86 3.06
C LEU A 76 -1.64 -16.18 2.51
N LEU A 77 -1.04 -17.04 3.33
CA LEU A 77 -0.44 -18.31 2.89
C LEU A 77 -1.42 -19.23 2.16
N PRO A 78 -2.67 -19.44 2.62
CA PRO A 78 -3.62 -20.29 1.91
C PRO A 78 -3.90 -19.80 0.48
N LEU A 79 -3.98 -18.48 0.29
CA LEU A 79 -4.18 -17.90 -1.05
C LEU A 79 -2.95 -18.14 -1.94
N PHE A 80 -1.75 -17.91 -1.41
CA PHE A 80 -0.52 -18.19 -2.16
C PHE A 80 -0.37 -19.68 -2.45
N ALA A 81 -0.68 -20.56 -1.49
CA ALA A 81 -0.63 -22.01 -1.68
C ALA A 81 -1.60 -22.49 -2.76
N LEU A 82 -2.82 -21.94 -2.80
CA LEU A 82 -3.82 -22.30 -3.82
C LEU A 82 -3.35 -22.04 -5.24
N ILE A 83 -2.55 -20.98 -5.47
CA ILE A 83 -2.09 -20.60 -6.79
C ILE A 83 -0.69 -21.14 -7.12
N SER A 84 0.07 -21.60 -6.12
CA SER A 84 1.45 -22.07 -6.28
C SER A 84 1.50 -23.57 -6.62
N ASN A 85 2.26 -23.89 -7.67
CA ASN A 85 2.63 -25.25 -8.04
C ASN A 85 4.16 -25.33 -8.28
N GLU A 86 4.66 -26.37 -8.90
CA GLU A 86 6.09 -26.56 -9.19
C GLU A 86 6.64 -25.54 -10.20
N ASP A 87 5.77 -25.06 -11.12
CA ASP A 87 6.12 -24.03 -12.08
C ASP A 87 5.93 -22.64 -11.46
N TYR A 88 7.04 -21.98 -11.11
CA TYR A 88 7.05 -20.62 -10.59
C TYR A 88 6.39 -19.62 -11.54
N ARG A 89 6.66 -19.72 -12.86
CA ARG A 89 6.13 -18.79 -13.86
C ARG A 89 4.60 -18.87 -13.96
N ALA A 90 4.08 -20.10 -13.99
CA ALA A 90 2.63 -20.32 -13.99
C ALA A 90 1.98 -19.80 -12.71
N SER A 91 2.63 -20.02 -11.55
CA SER A 91 2.18 -19.50 -10.25
C SER A 91 2.17 -17.97 -10.21
N TYR A 92 3.24 -17.31 -10.72
CA TYR A 92 3.29 -15.87 -10.84
C TYR A 92 2.17 -15.31 -11.74
N ASN A 93 1.92 -15.94 -12.89
CA ASN A 93 0.84 -15.49 -13.79
C ASN A 93 -0.54 -15.61 -13.14
N ARG A 94 -0.81 -16.70 -12.39
CA ARG A 94 -2.06 -16.83 -11.61
C ARG A 94 -2.18 -15.75 -10.53
N TRP A 95 -1.07 -15.45 -9.85
CA TRP A 95 -1.04 -14.37 -8.88
C TRP A 95 -1.35 -13.01 -9.51
N CYS A 96 -0.76 -12.71 -10.65
CA CYS A 96 -1.05 -11.49 -11.39
C CYS A 96 -2.54 -11.38 -11.76
N LEU A 97 -3.17 -12.51 -12.15
CA LEU A 97 -4.62 -12.54 -12.39
C LEU A 97 -5.42 -12.19 -11.13
N VAL A 98 -5.04 -12.73 -9.96
CA VAL A 98 -5.65 -12.36 -8.68
C VAL A 98 -5.50 -10.86 -8.41
N LEU A 99 -4.30 -10.30 -8.62
CA LEU A 99 -4.07 -8.87 -8.45
C LEU A 99 -4.92 -8.01 -9.40
N LEU A 100 -5.12 -8.43 -10.65
CA LEU A 100 -6.00 -7.74 -11.60
C LEU A 100 -7.47 -7.77 -11.14
N ILE A 101 -7.95 -8.89 -10.59
CA ILE A 101 -9.29 -8.98 -10.00
C ILE A 101 -9.42 -8.00 -8.81
N VAL A 102 -8.43 -7.96 -7.94
CA VAL A 102 -8.40 -7.00 -6.81
C VAL A 102 -8.42 -5.56 -7.32
N LEU A 103 -7.68 -5.24 -8.38
CA LEU A 103 -7.68 -3.91 -8.99
C LEU A 103 -9.02 -3.55 -9.65
N ALA A 104 -9.74 -4.51 -10.21
CA ALA A 104 -11.12 -4.28 -10.66
C ALA A 104 -12.02 -3.87 -9.49
N GLY A 105 -11.84 -4.52 -8.33
CA GLY A 105 -12.48 -4.12 -7.07
C GLY A 105 -12.06 -2.71 -6.63
N CYS A 106 -10.77 -2.36 -6.70
CA CYS A 106 -10.28 -1.01 -6.43
C CYS A 106 -10.93 0.04 -7.34
N ALA A 107 -11.01 -0.24 -8.65
CA ALA A 107 -11.64 0.65 -9.62
C ALA A 107 -13.13 0.87 -9.31
N TRP A 108 -13.84 -0.20 -8.97
CA TRP A 108 -15.25 -0.11 -8.59
C TRP A 108 -15.46 0.75 -7.34
N VAL A 109 -14.67 0.51 -6.27
CA VAL A 109 -14.77 1.29 -5.03
C VAL A 109 -14.37 2.75 -5.27
N ALA A 110 -13.29 2.99 -6.03
CA ALA A 110 -12.86 4.33 -6.41
C ALA A 110 -13.95 5.09 -7.19
N TYR A 111 -14.65 4.40 -8.10
CA TYR A 111 -15.82 4.95 -8.79
C TYR A 111 -16.96 5.32 -7.81
N ARG A 112 -17.28 4.43 -6.86
CA ARG A 112 -18.31 4.68 -5.82
C ARG A 112 -17.97 5.89 -4.94
N ILE A 113 -16.69 6.12 -4.65
CA ILE A 113 -16.23 7.27 -3.85
C ILE A 113 -16.26 8.55 -4.68
N SER A 114 -15.74 8.54 -5.91
CA SER A 114 -15.50 9.73 -6.73
C SER A 114 -16.67 10.13 -7.64
N GLY A 115 -17.56 9.19 -7.99
CA GLY A 115 -18.60 9.35 -8.99
C GLY A 115 -18.07 9.48 -10.43
N SER A 116 -16.77 9.25 -10.67
CA SER A 116 -16.11 9.42 -11.95
C SER A 116 -15.38 8.16 -12.39
N PHE A 117 -15.82 7.55 -13.48
CA PHE A 117 -15.16 6.37 -14.06
C PHE A 117 -13.73 6.69 -14.50
N VAL A 118 -13.49 7.86 -15.08
CA VAL A 118 -12.15 8.29 -15.52
C VAL A 118 -11.20 8.43 -14.33
N SER A 119 -11.67 9.02 -13.21
CA SER A 119 -10.85 9.13 -11.99
C SER A 119 -10.53 7.75 -11.40
N ALA A 120 -11.50 6.84 -11.40
CA ALA A 120 -11.32 5.47 -10.93
C ALA A 120 -10.30 4.71 -11.80
N LEU A 121 -10.41 4.84 -13.13
CA LEU A 121 -9.47 4.23 -14.07
C LEU A 121 -8.05 4.79 -13.88
N PHE A 122 -7.89 6.10 -13.75
CA PHE A 122 -6.59 6.70 -13.51
C PHE A 122 -5.98 6.30 -12.17
N ALA A 123 -6.80 6.05 -11.13
CA ALA A 123 -6.29 5.58 -9.85
C ALA A 123 -5.68 4.19 -9.95
N VAL A 124 -6.28 3.27 -10.71
CA VAL A 124 -5.74 1.91 -10.92
C VAL A 124 -4.63 1.85 -11.97
N LEU A 125 -4.58 2.80 -12.90
CA LEU A 125 -3.48 2.95 -13.85
C LEU A 125 -2.32 3.79 -13.29
N PHE A 126 -2.38 4.19 -12.03
CA PHE A 126 -1.30 4.93 -11.38
C PHE A 126 0.00 4.11 -11.39
N TYR A 127 1.13 4.70 -11.78
CA TYR A 127 2.39 4.00 -12.01
C TYR A 127 2.83 3.08 -10.83
N PRO A 128 2.76 3.49 -9.56
CA PRO A 128 3.08 2.60 -8.44
C PRO A 128 2.16 1.37 -8.32
N VAL A 129 0.91 1.47 -8.79
CA VAL A 129 0.00 0.32 -8.86
C VAL A 129 0.50 -0.68 -9.90
N PHE A 130 0.94 -0.21 -11.07
CA PHE A 130 1.56 -1.06 -12.08
C PHE A 130 2.82 -1.76 -11.55
N ILE A 131 3.69 -1.04 -10.83
CA ILE A 131 4.87 -1.65 -10.16
C ILE A 131 4.45 -2.73 -9.17
N SER A 132 3.35 -2.54 -8.42
CA SER A 132 2.83 -3.57 -7.51
C SER A 132 2.51 -4.88 -8.24
N ILE A 133 1.95 -4.80 -9.45
CA ILE A 133 1.60 -5.98 -10.25
C ILE A 133 2.87 -6.64 -10.79
N THR A 134 3.78 -5.87 -11.39
CA THR A 134 5.02 -6.43 -11.97
C THR A 134 5.93 -7.08 -10.93
N GLN A 135 5.87 -6.62 -9.69
CA GLN A 135 6.59 -7.25 -8.57
C GLN A 135 5.78 -8.36 -7.89
N GLY A 136 4.51 -8.51 -8.24
CA GLY A 136 3.63 -9.46 -7.56
C GLY A 136 3.41 -9.14 -6.09
N ASN A 137 3.43 -7.85 -5.73
CA ASN A 137 3.30 -7.40 -4.34
C ASN A 137 1.84 -7.34 -3.89
N VAL A 138 1.59 -7.43 -2.57
CA VAL A 138 0.24 -7.38 -1.95
C VAL A 138 -0.35 -5.98 -1.84
N SER A 139 0.35 -4.93 -2.28
CA SER A 139 -0.11 -3.53 -2.16
C SER A 139 -1.48 -3.25 -2.79
N PRO A 140 -1.94 -3.92 -3.86
CA PRO A 140 -3.32 -3.80 -4.34
C PRO A 140 -4.38 -4.19 -3.31
N PHE A 141 -4.11 -5.18 -2.44
CA PHE A 141 -5.02 -5.54 -1.34
C PHE A 141 -5.10 -4.44 -0.28
N LEU A 142 -3.96 -3.78 0.02
CA LEU A 142 -3.93 -2.63 0.93
C LEU A 142 -4.69 -1.44 0.35
N LEU A 143 -4.55 -1.21 -0.96
CA LEU A 143 -5.29 -0.18 -1.68
C LEU A 143 -6.80 -0.45 -1.60
N LEU A 144 -7.24 -1.69 -1.88
CA LEU A 144 -8.65 -2.09 -1.79
C LEU A 144 -9.18 -1.93 -0.36
N SER A 145 -8.43 -2.42 0.63
CA SER A 145 -8.77 -2.30 2.06
C SER A 145 -9.00 -0.85 2.46
N THR A 146 -8.07 0.04 2.09
CA THR A 146 -8.15 1.47 2.44
C THR A 146 -9.27 2.18 1.69
N LEU A 147 -9.50 1.84 0.41
CA LEU A 147 -10.64 2.35 -0.36
C LEU A 147 -11.98 1.90 0.23
N LEU A 148 -12.11 0.62 0.61
CA LEU A 148 -13.31 0.08 1.27
C LEU A 148 -13.56 0.77 2.60
N TRP A 149 -12.51 0.98 3.41
CA TRP A 149 -12.61 1.73 4.66
C TRP A 149 -13.22 3.11 4.44
N LEU A 150 -12.72 3.89 3.47
CA LEU A 150 -13.22 5.22 3.16
C LEU A 150 -14.65 5.21 2.62
N MET A 151 -14.97 4.26 1.72
CA MET A 151 -16.31 4.12 1.17
C MET A 151 -17.33 3.82 2.27
N LEU A 152 -17.03 2.86 3.15
CA LEU A 152 -17.90 2.45 4.23
C LEU A 152 -18.10 3.55 5.29
N LEU A 153 -17.05 4.35 5.58
CA LEU A 153 -17.18 5.56 6.40
C LEU A 153 -18.11 6.60 5.75
N LYS A 154 -17.98 6.81 4.44
CA LYS A 154 -18.88 7.70 3.69
C LYS A 154 -20.34 7.22 3.73
N GLU A 155 -20.55 5.91 3.74
CA GLU A 155 -21.86 5.25 3.86
C GLU A 155 -22.34 5.14 5.33
N LYS A 156 -21.61 5.68 6.30
CA LYS A 156 -21.89 5.60 7.77
C LYS A 156 -21.95 4.15 8.31
N ARG A 157 -21.27 3.23 7.65
CA ARG A 157 -21.14 1.81 8.04
C ARG A 157 -19.85 1.60 8.85
N ASP A 158 -19.73 2.32 9.94
CA ASP A 158 -18.48 2.51 10.69
C ASP A 158 -17.83 1.20 11.14
N LEU A 159 -18.61 0.24 11.68
CA LEU A 159 -18.08 -1.06 12.11
C LEU A 159 -17.41 -1.81 10.96
N TRP A 160 -18.10 -1.89 9.81
CA TRP A 160 -17.59 -2.54 8.61
C TRP A 160 -16.39 -1.81 8.02
N ALA A 161 -16.36 -0.48 8.14
CA ALA A 161 -15.21 0.32 7.76
C ALA A 161 -13.97 -0.08 8.57
N GLY A 162 -14.11 -0.27 9.88
CA GLY A 162 -13.03 -0.78 10.72
C GLY A 162 -12.57 -2.18 10.33
N ILE A 163 -13.52 -3.10 10.07
CA ILE A 163 -13.21 -4.46 9.61
C ILE A 163 -12.46 -4.40 8.26
N ALA A 164 -12.89 -3.56 7.32
CA ALA A 164 -12.16 -3.38 6.07
C ALA A 164 -10.74 -2.87 6.29
N LEU A 165 -10.54 -1.88 7.19
CA LEU A 165 -9.22 -1.35 7.52
C LEU A 165 -8.31 -2.41 8.16
N SER A 166 -8.84 -3.41 8.87
CA SER A 166 -8.03 -4.45 9.52
C SER A 166 -7.18 -5.26 8.54
N LEU A 167 -7.57 -5.35 7.27
CA LEU A 167 -6.76 -6.01 6.24
C LEU A 167 -5.40 -5.32 6.02
N THR A 168 -5.25 -4.04 6.45
CA THR A 168 -3.95 -3.36 6.45
C THR A 168 -2.95 -3.98 7.44
N VAL A 169 -3.36 -4.89 8.33
CA VAL A 169 -2.46 -5.71 9.17
C VAL A 169 -1.48 -6.53 8.33
N ALA A 170 -1.78 -6.78 7.05
CA ALA A 170 -0.80 -7.32 6.09
C ALA A 170 0.48 -6.46 6.01
N LYS A 171 0.41 -5.16 6.36
CA LYS A 171 1.53 -4.25 6.65
C LYS A 171 1.29 -3.59 8.01
N PRO A 172 1.75 -4.20 9.11
CA PRO A 172 1.39 -3.80 10.47
C PRO A 172 1.65 -2.32 10.78
N GLN A 173 2.73 -1.75 10.24
CA GLN A 173 3.07 -0.34 10.42
C GLN A 173 2.00 0.62 9.87
N LEU A 174 1.32 0.26 8.79
CA LEU A 174 0.22 1.06 8.24
C LEU A 174 -1.02 0.99 9.15
N ALA A 175 -1.36 -0.22 9.61
CA ALA A 175 -2.45 -0.46 10.55
C ALA A 175 -2.23 0.29 11.87
N LEU A 176 -1.01 0.21 12.44
CA LEU A 176 -0.62 0.89 13.68
C LEU A 176 -0.66 2.41 13.58
N LEU A 177 -0.54 2.98 12.37
CA LEU A 177 -0.66 4.42 12.19
C LEU A 177 -2.11 4.88 12.04
N LEU A 178 -2.92 4.14 11.27
CA LEU A 178 -4.28 4.57 10.93
C LEU A 178 -5.35 4.17 11.96
N ALA A 179 -5.18 3.05 12.67
CA ALA A 179 -6.23 2.54 13.55
C ALA A 179 -6.30 3.23 14.93
N PRO A 180 -5.21 3.50 15.67
CA PRO A 180 -5.30 4.13 16.99
C PRO A 180 -6.03 5.48 17.01
N PRO A 181 -5.87 6.39 16.01
CA PRO A 181 -6.61 7.63 15.95
C PRO A 181 -8.14 7.45 15.93
N LEU A 182 -8.65 6.32 15.39
CA LEU A 182 -10.09 6.02 15.34
C LEU A 182 -10.70 5.91 16.74
N PHE A 183 -9.93 5.49 17.74
CA PHE A 183 -10.41 5.41 19.12
C PHE A 183 -10.97 6.74 19.63
N PHE A 184 -10.38 7.85 19.20
CA PHE A 184 -10.74 9.20 19.64
C PHE A 184 -11.85 9.86 18.80
N CYS A 185 -12.06 9.40 17.56
CA CYS A 185 -12.99 10.06 16.63
C CYS A 185 -14.14 9.18 16.15
N ASN A 186 -13.95 7.85 16.08
CA ASN A 186 -14.97 6.90 15.62
C ASN A 186 -14.78 5.53 16.29
N ARG A 187 -15.27 5.40 17.52
CA ARG A 187 -15.12 4.17 18.32
C ARG A 187 -15.71 2.93 17.64
N LYS A 188 -16.80 3.07 16.84
CA LYS A 188 -17.37 1.92 16.12
C LYS A 188 -16.38 1.38 15.07
N ALA A 189 -15.74 2.27 14.32
CA ALA A 189 -14.71 1.87 13.37
C ALA A 189 -13.48 1.29 14.08
N PHE A 190 -13.07 1.86 15.22
CA PHE A 190 -11.98 1.30 16.03
C PHE A 190 -12.27 -0.14 16.49
N TRP A 191 -13.45 -0.41 17.05
CA TRP A 191 -13.83 -1.76 17.46
C TRP A 191 -13.97 -2.72 16.29
N GLY A 192 -14.48 -2.25 15.13
CA GLY A 192 -14.49 -3.04 13.90
C GLY A 192 -13.08 -3.44 13.48
N PHE A 193 -12.12 -2.51 13.56
CA PHE A 193 -10.70 -2.81 13.33
C PHE A 193 -10.16 -3.84 14.32
N CYS A 194 -10.42 -3.68 15.61
CA CYS A 194 -9.96 -4.62 16.63
C CYS A 194 -10.52 -6.03 16.40
N ILE A 195 -11.80 -6.16 16.08
CA ILE A 195 -12.44 -7.46 15.77
C ILE A 195 -11.75 -8.09 14.56
N GLY A 196 -11.65 -7.36 13.44
CA GLY A 196 -11.02 -7.88 12.22
C GLY A 196 -9.55 -8.23 12.42
N ALA A 197 -8.77 -7.36 13.06
CA ALA A 197 -7.34 -7.60 13.34
C ALA A 197 -7.13 -8.81 14.25
N THR A 198 -7.92 -8.94 15.33
CA THR A 198 -7.86 -10.11 16.21
C THR A 198 -8.19 -11.39 15.45
N THR A 199 -9.24 -11.38 14.61
CA THR A 199 -9.58 -12.53 13.76
C THR A 199 -8.42 -12.92 12.86
N LEU A 200 -7.79 -11.96 12.18
CA LEU A 200 -6.65 -12.21 11.28
C LEU A 200 -5.42 -12.75 12.06
N VAL A 201 -5.16 -12.26 13.27
CA VAL A 201 -4.07 -12.76 14.14
C VAL A 201 -4.36 -14.19 14.59
N LEU A 202 -5.59 -14.49 15.02
CA LEU A 202 -5.98 -15.85 15.45
C LEU A 202 -5.92 -16.83 14.27
N MET A 203 -6.39 -16.43 13.08
CA MET A 203 -6.24 -17.24 11.87
C MET A 203 -4.77 -17.47 11.52
N SER A 204 -3.93 -16.42 11.61
CA SER A 204 -2.50 -16.53 11.35
C SER A 204 -1.83 -17.53 12.32
N PHE A 205 -2.20 -17.47 13.59
CA PHE A 205 -1.72 -18.41 14.60
C PHE A 205 -2.17 -19.85 14.30
N ALA A 206 -3.43 -20.05 13.92
CA ALA A 206 -3.96 -21.36 13.56
C ALA A 206 -3.26 -21.99 12.34
N LEU A 207 -2.79 -21.15 11.38
CA LEU A 207 -2.14 -21.60 10.15
C LEU A 207 -0.70 -22.08 10.34
N VAL A 208 0.07 -21.45 11.25
CA VAL A 208 1.52 -21.73 11.39
C VAL A 208 1.94 -22.14 12.80
N GLY A 209 1.01 -22.14 13.76
CA GLY A 209 1.28 -22.48 15.16
C GLY A 209 2.19 -21.46 15.86
N MET A 210 2.60 -21.79 17.09
CA MET A 210 3.43 -20.92 17.93
C MET A 210 4.82 -20.69 17.34
N GLU A 211 5.45 -21.73 16.79
CA GLU A 211 6.81 -21.63 16.24
C GLU A 211 6.84 -20.76 14.99
N GLY A 212 5.90 -20.95 14.04
CA GLY A 212 5.81 -20.09 12.87
C GLY A 212 5.50 -18.64 13.24
N PHE A 213 4.65 -18.41 14.26
CA PHE A 213 4.36 -17.06 14.73
C PHE A 213 5.58 -16.38 15.37
N LYS A 214 6.36 -17.11 16.19
CA LYS A 214 7.65 -16.61 16.73
C LYS A 214 8.63 -16.27 15.60
N SER A 215 8.74 -17.14 14.59
CA SER A 215 9.61 -16.91 13.43
C SER A 215 9.20 -15.67 12.65
N LEU A 216 7.90 -15.41 12.44
CA LEU A 216 7.40 -14.15 11.87
C LEU A 216 7.86 -12.94 12.69
N VAL A 217 7.66 -12.97 14.02
CA VAL A 217 8.04 -11.85 14.89
C VAL A 217 9.55 -11.60 14.79
N ASN A 218 10.38 -12.65 14.82
CA ASN A 218 11.82 -12.53 14.67
C ASN A 218 12.21 -11.94 13.30
N THR A 219 11.61 -12.40 12.22
CA THR A 219 11.82 -11.84 10.86
C THR A 219 11.49 -10.33 10.82
N LEU A 220 10.38 -9.93 11.40
CA LEU A 220 10.00 -8.50 11.46
C LEU A 220 11.00 -7.68 12.30
N LEU A 221 11.47 -8.22 13.43
CA LEU A 221 12.47 -7.56 14.27
C LEU A 221 13.83 -7.46 13.57
N ASP A 222 14.25 -8.48 12.83
CA ASP A 222 15.50 -8.45 12.07
C ASP A 222 15.45 -7.45 10.92
N MET A 223 14.32 -7.32 10.25
CA MET A 223 14.08 -6.24 9.26
C MET A 223 14.18 -4.84 9.88
N LEU A 224 13.63 -4.65 11.09
CA LEU A 224 13.71 -3.37 11.79
C LEU A 224 15.15 -3.05 12.25
N ARG A 225 15.97 -4.06 12.52
CA ARG A 225 17.36 -3.93 12.95
C ARG A 225 18.37 -3.88 11.79
N ASP A 226 17.88 -3.81 10.55
CA ASP A 226 18.73 -3.84 9.33
C ASP A 226 19.65 -5.05 9.19
N LYS A 227 19.29 -6.16 9.78
CA LYS A 227 20.03 -7.41 9.61
C LYS A 227 19.77 -8.09 8.27
N GLU A 228 18.75 -7.59 7.52
CA GLU A 228 18.32 -8.13 6.25
C GLU A 228 18.88 -7.31 5.07
N PRO A 229 19.80 -7.88 4.26
CA PRO A 229 20.40 -7.18 3.10
C PRO A 229 19.37 -6.73 2.07
N ALA A 230 18.21 -7.41 2.01
CA ALA A 230 17.12 -7.08 1.09
C ALA A 230 16.39 -5.77 1.45
N THR A 231 16.62 -5.22 2.64
CA THR A 231 15.93 -4.01 3.14
C THR A 231 16.81 -2.76 3.03
N ASP A 232 17.34 -2.47 1.84
CA ASP A 232 18.12 -1.25 1.60
C ASP A 232 17.24 0.00 1.88
N ALA A 233 17.49 0.64 3.02
CA ALA A 233 16.72 1.79 3.44
C ALA A 233 16.86 2.98 2.49
N ALA A 234 17.97 3.15 1.81
CA ALA A 234 18.14 4.23 0.84
C ALA A 234 17.16 4.12 -0.34
N LYS A 235 16.61 2.92 -0.60
CA LYS A 235 15.58 2.67 -1.62
C LYS A 235 14.14 2.92 -1.13
N MET A 236 13.96 3.19 0.16
CA MET A 236 12.62 3.45 0.71
C MET A 236 12.14 4.86 0.39
N TYR A 237 10.82 4.98 0.26
CA TYR A 237 10.12 6.24 -0.05
C TYR A 237 9.59 6.95 1.21
N SER A 238 9.61 6.32 2.39
CA SER A 238 9.22 6.92 3.66
C SER A 238 10.31 7.83 4.25
N VAL A 239 10.03 8.38 5.43
CA VAL A 239 11.01 9.13 6.24
C VAL A 239 12.29 8.32 6.49
N THR A 240 12.21 6.98 6.59
CA THR A 240 13.38 6.10 6.71
C THR A 240 14.36 6.28 5.55
N GLY A 241 13.84 6.29 4.32
CA GLY A 241 14.68 6.51 3.15
C GLY A 241 15.26 7.92 3.09
N LEU A 242 14.50 8.92 3.55
CA LEU A 242 15.00 10.30 3.65
C LEU A 242 16.18 10.39 4.63
N LEU A 243 16.02 9.83 5.83
CA LEU A 243 17.08 9.81 6.85
C LEU A 243 18.31 9.04 6.38
N ALA A 244 18.12 7.87 5.76
CA ALA A 244 19.23 7.06 5.24
C ALA A 244 20.05 7.80 4.17
N ARG A 245 19.38 8.47 3.21
CA ARG A 245 20.06 9.28 2.17
C ARG A 245 20.73 10.51 2.73
N ALA A 246 20.20 11.07 3.84
CA ALA A 246 20.82 12.19 4.54
C ALA A 246 21.95 11.78 5.52
N GLY A 247 22.27 10.47 5.61
CA GLY A 247 23.26 9.97 6.57
C GLY A 247 22.85 10.09 8.04
N LEU A 248 21.54 10.25 8.31
CA LEU A 248 21.00 10.42 9.66
C LEU A 248 20.58 9.07 10.26
N SER A 249 20.58 9.02 11.60
CA SER A 249 20.18 7.83 12.33
C SER A 249 18.73 7.44 12.09
N ARG A 250 18.49 6.16 11.75
CA ARG A 250 17.14 5.60 11.55
C ARG A 250 16.30 5.55 12.84
N VAL A 251 16.92 5.66 14.01
CA VAL A 251 16.19 5.76 15.28
C VAL A 251 15.22 6.93 15.28
N LEU A 252 15.52 8.00 14.53
CA LEU A 252 14.66 9.16 14.35
C LEU A 252 13.32 8.87 13.64
N VAL A 253 13.17 7.69 13.01
CA VAL A 253 11.90 7.26 12.42
C VAL A 253 10.81 7.09 13.49
N TRP A 254 11.16 6.58 14.66
CA TRP A 254 10.18 6.30 15.72
C TRP A 254 9.51 7.53 16.30
N PRO A 255 10.23 8.61 16.67
CA PRO A 255 9.59 9.87 17.04
C PRO A 255 8.67 10.42 15.94
N VAL A 256 9.06 10.32 14.66
CA VAL A 256 8.22 10.77 13.55
C VAL A 256 6.96 9.91 13.44
N PHE A 257 7.08 8.59 13.57
CA PHE A 257 5.95 7.66 13.52
C PHE A 257 4.96 7.92 14.66
N VAL A 258 5.45 8.02 15.90
CA VAL A 258 4.61 8.32 17.08
C VAL A 258 3.99 9.72 16.95
N GLY A 259 4.79 10.71 16.55
CA GLY A 259 4.31 12.08 16.30
C GLY A 259 3.19 12.13 15.25
N ALA A 260 3.28 11.31 14.19
CA ALA A 260 2.25 11.21 13.18
C ALA A 260 0.94 10.61 13.74
N ILE A 261 1.02 9.57 14.59
CA ILE A 261 -0.17 9.00 15.27
C ILE A 261 -0.83 10.07 16.15
N VAL A 262 -0.05 10.80 16.94
CA VAL A 262 -0.56 11.86 17.82
C VAL A 262 -1.19 12.99 16.99
N ALA A 263 -0.49 13.49 15.98
CA ALA A 263 -0.99 14.54 15.10
C ALA A 263 -2.30 14.14 14.41
N LEU A 264 -2.38 12.89 13.92
CA LEU A 264 -3.57 12.37 13.27
C LEU A 264 -4.72 12.21 14.26
N SER A 265 -4.44 11.74 15.50
CA SER A 265 -5.43 11.63 16.56
C SER A 265 -6.04 12.98 16.93
N LEU A 266 -5.21 14.01 17.07
CA LEU A 266 -5.65 15.38 17.35
C LEU A 266 -6.44 15.98 16.17
N LEU A 267 -6.00 15.74 14.94
CA LEU A 267 -6.68 16.22 13.75
C LEU A 267 -8.05 15.56 13.61
N TRP A 268 -8.13 14.23 13.70
CA TRP A 268 -9.36 13.47 13.52
C TRP A 268 -10.36 13.70 14.66
N ARG A 269 -9.89 13.91 15.88
CA ARG A 269 -10.75 14.31 16.99
C ARG A 269 -11.45 15.65 16.72
N ARG A 270 -10.78 16.57 16.01
CA ARG A 270 -11.35 17.89 15.67
C ARG A 270 -12.17 17.86 14.39
N ARG A 271 -11.75 17.08 13.41
CA ARG A 271 -12.34 17.02 12.07
C ARG A 271 -12.15 15.63 11.49
N PHE A 272 -13.20 14.82 11.49
CA PHE A 272 -13.19 13.49 10.91
C PHE A 272 -14.06 13.48 9.66
N ASN A 273 -13.49 13.80 8.52
CA ASN A 273 -14.13 13.84 7.21
C ASN A 273 -13.22 13.25 6.14
N LEU A 274 -13.73 13.05 4.92
CA LEU A 274 -13.02 12.40 3.83
C LEU A 274 -11.63 13.05 3.57
N ASN A 275 -11.54 14.38 3.58
CA ASN A 275 -10.29 15.09 3.31
C ASN A 275 -9.23 14.80 4.39
N THR A 276 -9.61 14.83 5.67
CA THR A 276 -8.68 14.53 6.77
C THR A 276 -8.34 13.06 6.85
N GLN A 277 -9.22 12.16 6.44
CA GLN A 277 -8.95 10.73 6.30
C GLN A 277 -7.92 10.47 5.19
N MET A 278 -8.08 11.11 4.03
CA MET A 278 -7.08 11.04 2.94
C MET A 278 -5.74 11.68 3.33
N PHE A 279 -5.76 12.78 4.11
CA PHE A 279 -4.54 13.31 4.72
C PHE A 279 -3.86 12.26 5.62
N GLY A 280 -4.63 11.47 6.38
CA GLY A 280 -4.11 10.36 7.17
C GLY A 280 -3.34 9.35 6.33
N VAL A 281 -3.83 9.01 5.14
CA VAL A 281 -3.12 8.13 4.20
C VAL A 281 -1.80 8.77 3.73
N VAL A 282 -1.82 10.08 3.36
CA VAL A 282 -0.60 10.81 2.96
C VAL A 282 0.44 10.81 4.09
N LEU A 283 0.00 11.10 5.31
CA LEU A 283 0.87 11.12 6.49
C LEU A 283 1.41 9.72 6.80
N ALA A 284 0.59 8.67 6.62
CA ALA A 284 1.01 7.31 6.80
C ALA A 284 2.14 6.93 5.83
N LEU A 285 2.01 7.25 4.55
CA LEU A 285 3.04 6.98 3.55
C LEU A 285 4.37 7.69 3.85
N PHE A 286 4.33 8.85 4.49
CA PHE A 286 5.55 9.53 4.93
C PHE A 286 6.15 8.88 6.17
N ALA A 287 5.34 8.61 7.20
CA ALA A 287 5.80 8.31 8.55
C ALA A 287 6.09 6.83 8.83
N VAL A 288 5.56 5.90 8.01
CA VAL A 288 5.80 4.46 8.22
C VAL A 288 7.28 4.11 8.06
N PRO A 289 7.84 3.23 8.90
CA PRO A 289 9.26 2.91 8.87
C PRO A 289 9.71 2.16 7.61
N HIS A 290 8.81 1.51 6.90
CA HIS A 290 9.15 0.69 5.73
C HIS A 290 8.13 0.93 4.61
N LEU A 291 8.60 1.53 3.50
CA LEU A 291 7.76 1.86 2.35
C LEU A 291 8.58 1.83 1.07
N PHE A 292 8.22 0.97 0.15
CA PHE A 292 8.79 0.90 -1.19
C PHE A 292 7.85 1.48 -2.26
N MET A 293 8.33 1.54 -3.52
CA MET A 293 7.59 2.14 -4.63
C MET A 293 6.19 1.52 -4.84
N HIS A 294 6.05 0.21 -4.69
CA HIS A 294 4.76 -0.47 -4.81
C HIS A 294 3.73 0.00 -3.76
N ASP A 295 4.18 0.42 -2.56
CA ASP A 295 3.31 0.94 -1.50
C ASP A 295 2.82 2.36 -1.78
N VAL A 296 3.58 3.12 -2.58
CA VAL A 296 3.17 4.44 -3.06
C VAL A 296 1.83 4.36 -3.83
N SER A 297 1.40 3.16 -4.26
CA SER A 297 0.08 2.91 -4.84
C SER A 297 -1.08 3.49 -4.00
N LEU A 298 -0.94 3.56 -2.68
CA LEU A 298 -1.93 4.18 -1.78
C LEU A 298 -2.12 5.69 -2.02
N LEU A 299 -1.18 6.39 -2.68
CA LEU A 299 -1.39 7.78 -3.13
C LEU A 299 -2.52 7.92 -4.15
N ALA A 300 -2.92 6.84 -4.83
CA ALA A 300 -4.10 6.86 -5.69
C ALA A 300 -5.35 7.35 -4.92
N ILE A 301 -5.43 7.11 -3.60
CA ILE A 301 -6.56 7.49 -2.75
C ILE A 301 -6.70 9.01 -2.63
N PRO A 302 -5.71 9.78 -2.14
CA PRO A 302 -5.81 11.22 -2.08
C PRO A 302 -5.86 11.87 -3.48
N LEU A 303 -5.28 11.25 -4.51
CA LEU A 303 -5.37 11.72 -5.88
C LEU A 303 -6.82 11.69 -6.43
N LEU A 304 -7.71 10.86 -5.89
CA LEU A 304 -9.15 10.89 -6.21
C LEU A 304 -9.83 12.21 -5.83
N LEU A 305 -9.28 12.97 -4.87
CA LEU A 305 -9.79 14.32 -4.52
C LEU A 305 -9.40 15.38 -5.56
N ILE A 306 -8.29 15.15 -6.25
CA ILE A 306 -7.84 16.01 -7.32
C ILE A 306 -8.59 15.56 -8.58
N ARG A 307 -8.83 16.47 -9.50
CA ARG A 307 -9.52 16.18 -10.77
C ARG A 307 -8.87 14.99 -11.50
N PRO A 308 -9.57 14.35 -12.46
CA PRO A 308 -9.11 13.14 -13.18
C PRO A 308 -7.66 13.16 -13.66
N ALA A 309 -7.13 14.34 -13.99
CA ALA A 309 -5.74 14.51 -14.40
C ALA A 309 -4.68 14.29 -13.31
N GLY A 310 -5.07 14.33 -12.01
CA GLY A 310 -4.13 14.22 -10.89
C GLY A 310 -3.30 12.93 -10.91
N PRO A 311 -3.92 11.73 -10.94
CA PRO A 311 -3.18 10.47 -10.94
C PRO A 311 -2.26 10.30 -12.15
N ILE A 312 -2.69 10.75 -13.32
CA ILE A 312 -1.90 10.64 -14.57
C ILE A 312 -0.69 11.57 -14.54
N LEU A 313 -0.88 12.82 -14.09
CA LEU A 313 0.23 13.77 -13.97
C LEU A 313 1.24 13.29 -12.92
N ALA A 314 0.77 12.72 -11.80
CA ALA A 314 1.63 12.12 -10.80
C ALA A 314 2.38 10.88 -11.34
N SER A 315 1.73 10.05 -12.19
CA SER A 315 2.40 8.92 -12.86
C SER A 315 3.52 9.40 -13.77
N CYS A 316 3.25 10.38 -14.62
CA CYS A 316 4.27 10.94 -15.51
C CYS A 316 5.42 11.57 -14.72
N ALA A 317 5.12 12.33 -13.66
CA ALA A 317 6.13 12.95 -12.82
C ALA A 317 7.02 11.91 -12.11
N LEU A 318 6.44 10.82 -11.58
CA LEU A 318 7.20 9.75 -10.94
C LEU A 318 8.05 8.97 -11.94
N LEU A 319 7.51 8.66 -13.13
CA LEU A 319 8.26 7.98 -14.20
C LEU A 319 9.46 8.81 -14.66
N VAL A 320 9.24 10.08 -14.98
CA VAL A 320 10.32 11.00 -15.38
C VAL A 320 11.31 11.20 -14.24
N GLY A 321 10.81 11.38 -13.02
CA GLY A 321 11.65 11.53 -11.83
C GLY A 321 12.55 10.31 -11.59
N GLN A 322 12.04 9.09 -11.81
CA GLN A 322 12.85 7.87 -11.71
C GLN A 322 13.90 7.80 -12.82
N SER A 323 13.54 8.12 -14.06
CA SER A 323 14.49 8.13 -15.19
C SER A 323 15.64 9.12 -14.96
N LEU A 324 15.36 10.23 -14.28
CA LEU A 324 16.34 11.29 -13.97
C LEU A 324 17.05 11.08 -12.62
N GLY A 325 16.77 10.00 -11.88
CA GLY A 325 17.36 9.75 -10.56
C GLY A 325 16.80 10.63 -9.44
N VAL A 326 15.75 11.43 -9.69
CA VAL A 326 15.12 12.35 -8.72
C VAL A 326 13.74 11.87 -8.25
N GLY A 327 13.39 10.61 -8.46
CA GLY A 327 12.06 10.04 -8.15
C GLY A 327 11.65 10.23 -6.69
N TYR A 328 12.58 10.18 -5.75
CA TYR A 328 12.31 10.45 -4.33
C TYR A 328 11.89 11.90 -4.06
N ALA A 329 12.57 12.87 -4.68
CA ALA A 329 12.22 14.28 -4.55
C ALA A 329 10.81 14.55 -5.11
N VAL A 330 10.49 13.99 -6.27
CA VAL A 330 9.15 14.07 -6.86
C VAL A 330 8.10 13.49 -5.92
N PHE A 331 8.36 12.33 -5.31
CA PHE A 331 7.46 11.72 -4.35
C PHE A 331 7.18 12.63 -3.13
N TYR A 332 8.23 13.19 -2.51
CA TYR A 332 8.04 14.09 -1.36
C TYR A 332 7.29 15.37 -1.72
N LEU A 333 7.55 15.94 -2.90
CA LEU A 333 6.80 17.10 -3.39
C LEU A 333 5.31 16.75 -3.59
N LEU A 334 5.01 15.56 -4.11
CA LEU A 334 3.63 15.07 -4.23
C LEU A 334 2.97 14.91 -2.86
N LEU A 335 3.66 14.33 -1.88
CA LEU A 335 3.14 14.20 -0.51
C LEU A 335 2.80 15.56 0.11
N ILE A 336 3.71 16.53 -0.01
CA ILE A 336 3.50 17.90 0.52
C ILE A 336 2.30 18.54 -0.18
N ALA A 337 2.25 18.50 -1.52
CA ALA A 337 1.18 19.11 -2.29
C ALA A 337 -0.19 18.48 -1.96
N LEU A 338 -0.26 17.14 -1.85
CA LEU A 338 -1.48 16.42 -1.47
C LEU A 338 -1.88 16.70 -0.02
N GLY A 339 -0.92 16.73 0.90
CA GLY A 339 -1.17 17.06 2.30
C GLY A 339 -1.77 18.44 2.47
N VAL A 340 -1.17 19.46 1.83
CA VAL A 340 -1.69 20.84 1.82
C VAL A 340 -3.09 20.87 1.17
N PHE A 341 -3.29 20.20 0.04
CA PHE A 341 -4.58 20.14 -0.63
C PHE A 341 -5.67 19.54 0.29
N CYS A 342 -5.41 18.38 0.89
CA CYS A 342 -6.37 17.71 1.78
C CYS A 342 -6.77 18.58 2.98
N LEU A 343 -5.83 19.37 3.54
CA LEU A 343 -6.09 20.25 4.68
C LEU A 343 -6.79 21.55 4.31
N THR A 344 -6.62 22.05 3.07
CA THR A 344 -7.16 23.35 2.62
C THR A 344 -8.45 23.25 1.84
N ALA A 345 -8.73 22.11 1.20
CA ALA A 345 -9.93 21.91 0.36
C ALA A 345 -11.24 22.20 1.11
N ASP A 346 -11.31 21.87 2.39
CA ASP A 346 -12.48 22.09 3.25
C ASP A 346 -12.77 23.59 3.52
N ARG A 347 -11.73 24.44 3.53
CA ARG A 347 -11.89 25.89 3.70
C ARG A 347 -12.53 26.57 2.47
N ARG A 348 -12.18 26.10 1.27
CA ARG A 348 -12.72 26.67 0.01
C ARG A 348 -14.20 26.38 -0.16
N PHE A 349 -14.67 25.20 0.25
CA PHE A 349 -16.09 24.83 0.17
C PHE A 349 -16.96 25.68 1.11
N ARG A 350 -16.51 26.02 2.32
CA ARG A 350 -17.24 26.90 3.25
C ARG A 350 -17.29 28.35 2.79
N LEU A 351 -16.24 28.84 2.15
CA LEU A 351 -16.22 30.22 1.63
C LEU A 351 -17.10 30.41 0.40
N SER A 352 -17.29 29.37 -0.43
CA SER A 352 -18.21 29.39 -1.56
C SER A 352 -19.68 29.27 -1.14
N ALA A 353 -19.98 28.44 -0.14
CA ALA A 353 -21.33 28.32 0.41
C ALA A 353 -21.81 29.58 1.17
N GLY A 354 -20.90 30.29 1.82
CA GLY A 354 -21.21 31.56 2.51
C GLY A 354 -21.44 32.77 1.60
N ARG A 355 -21.08 32.68 0.31
CA ARG A 355 -21.31 33.74 -0.69
C ARG A 355 -22.62 33.61 -1.46
N SER A 356 -23.34 32.49 -1.35
CA SER A 356 -24.62 32.28 -2.05
C SER A 356 -25.87 32.68 -1.20
N ILE A 357 -25.64 33.20 0.02
CA ILE A 357 -26.70 33.64 0.94
C ILE A 357 -26.56 35.16 1.21
N LYS A 358 -26.33 35.95 0.17
CA LYS A 358 -26.52 37.41 0.24
C LYS A 358 -27.22 37.89 -1.01
#